data_01107074ee15a2a9d31f3d2a35ae1908
#
_entry.id   01107074ee15a2a9d31f3d2a35ae1908
#
_cell.length_a   1.000
_cell.length_b   1.000
_cell.length_c   1.000
_cell.angle_alpha   90.00
_cell.angle_beta   90.00
_cell.angle_gamma   90.00
#
_symmetry.space_group_name_H-M   'P 1'
#
loop_
_entity.id
_entity.type
_entity.pdbx_description
1 polymer ?
#
loop_
_entity_poly.entity_id
_entity_poly.type
_entity_poly.pdbx_seq_one_letter_code
_entity_poly.pdbx_strand_id
1 'polypeptide(L)'
;KCGVKTVCYNFMPVIDWIRTDLQHPWADGTSSLYFDRVRFAYFDLRILQREGAEKDYSAEELAKVAELDKTITEAEKESLIDTIIVKTQGFVNGNIKEGDKNPVNIFKNLLALYKGIDRDALRENMRYFLAAVMPVCEEYGVNMCVHPDDPPFQVLGLPRIVTNEEDIAWFLNAVDNPHNGLTFCAGSLSAGEHNDTRELARKFASRTHFVHLRSTAAMPGGNFIESSHL
;
A
#
# COMPACT_ATOMS: atom_id res chain seq x y z
N LYS A 1 14.67 13.65 23.61
CA LYS A 1 14.94 15.09 23.86
C LYS A 1 13.93 15.98 23.12
N CYS A 2 13.37 15.54 21.98
CA CYS A 2 12.41 16.32 21.19
C CYS A 2 10.94 16.13 21.61
N GLY A 3 10.66 15.30 22.60
CA GLY A 3 9.31 15.07 23.11
C GLY A 3 8.40 14.20 22.24
N VAL A 4 8.93 13.57 21.17
CA VAL A 4 8.18 12.64 20.32
C VAL A 4 7.80 11.41 21.15
N LYS A 5 6.50 11.06 21.15
CA LYS A 5 5.95 9.93 21.90
C LYS A 5 5.40 8.82 20.98
N THR A 6 5.14 9.13 19.74
CA THR A 6 4.59 8.18 18.76
C THR A 6 5.28 8.35 17.42
N VAL A 7 5.71 7.25 16.82
CA VAL A 7 6.28 7.19 15.49
C VAL A 7 5.41 6.29 14.63
N CYS A 8 4.79 6.87 13.61
CA CYS A 8 4.09 6.11 12.59
C CYS A 8 5.08 5.73 11.48
N TYR A 9 5.07 4.47 11.06
CA TYR A 9 5.97 3.96 10.02
C TYR A 9 5.29 2.97 9.10
N ASN A 10 5.80 2.82 7.89
CA ASN A 10 5.37 1.82 6.92
C ASN A 10 6.42 0.71 6.85
N PHE A 11 5.97 -0.53 6.68
CA PHE A 11 6.84 -1.69 6.44
C PHE A 11 6.50 -2.34 5.09
N MET A 12 6.47 -1.50 4.07
CA MET A 12 6.08 -1.84 2.70
C MET A 12 7.33 -1.82 1.80
N PRO A 13 7.71 -2.95 1.18
CA PRO A 13 8.86 -2.97 0.30
C PRO A 13 8.61 -2.17 -0.98
N VAL A 14 9.52 -1.28 -1.33
CA VAL A 14 9.56 -0.45 -2.55
C VAL A 14 8.40 0.51 -2.70
N ILE A 15 7.18 0.04 -2.47
CA ILE A 15 5.93 0.75 -2.73
C ILE A 15 5.24 1.06 -1.42
N ASP A 16 4.92 2.32 -1.20
CA ASP A 16 4.08 2.75 -0.09
C ASP A 16 2.59 2.58 -0.48
N TRP A 17 1.89 3.63 -0.82
CA TRP A 17 0.51 3.56 -1.29
C TRP A 17 0.42 3.64 -2.80
N ILE A 18 -0.67 3.11 -3.41
CA ILE A 18 -0.88 3.15 -4.85
C ILE A 18 -2.28 3.67 -5.17
N ARG A 19 -2.34 4.58 -6.14
CA ARG A 19 -3.55 4.98 -6.86
C ARG A 19 -3.25 5.06 -8.35
N THR A 20 -4.26 4.91 -9.16
CA THR A 20 -4.16 5.03 -10.64
C THR A 20 -4.63 6.39 -11.13
N ASP A 21 -5.38 7.11 -10.30
CA ASP A 21 -5.83 8.47 -10.56
C ASP A 21 -5.86 9.26 -9.24
N LEU A 22 -5.27 10.45 -9.24
CA LEU A 22 -5.20 11.33 -8.07
C LEU A 22 -6.28 12.42 -8.07
N GLN A 23 -7.05 12.53 -9.15
CA GLN A 23 -8.02 13.61 -9.37
C GLN A 23 -9.31 13.07 -9.99
N HIS A 24 -9.73 11.85 -9.60
CA HIS A 24 -10.93 11.24 -10.13
C HIS A 24 -12.16 12.09 -9.80
N PRO A 25 -12.93 12.53 -10.82
CA PRO A 25 -13.99 13.51 -10.61
C PRO A 25 -15.24 12.87 -9.99
N TRP A 26 -15.87 13.59 -9.07
CA TRP A 26 -17.19 13.29 -8.55
C TRP A 26 -18.29 14.12 -9.24
N ALA A 27 -19.52 13.62 -9.16
CA ALA A 27 -20.69 14.31 -9.75
C ALA A 27 -20.97 15.70 -9.17
N ASP A 28 -20.51 15.97 -7.95
CA ASP A 28 -20.62 17.25 -7.26
C ASP A 28 -19.53 18.28 -7.64
N GLY A 29 -18.61 17.90 -8.56
CA GLY A 29 -17.51 18.73 -9.02
C GLY A 29 -16.23 18.65 -8.16
N THR A 30 -16.23 17.86 -7.08
CA THR A 30 -15.01 17.54 -6.33
C THR A 30 -14.21 16.44 -7.00
N SER A 31 -13.02 16.16 -6.51
CA SER A 31 -12.20 15.02 -6.97
C SER A 31 -11.59 14.28 -5.79
N SER A 32 -11.29 13.00 -5.99
CA SER A 32 -10.63 12.17 -4.99
C SER A 32 -9.66 11.16 -5.60
N LEU A 33 -8.92 10.48 -4.74
CA LEU A 33 -8.00 9.43 -5.13
C LEU A 33 -8.77 8.17 -5.55
N TYR A 34 -8.38 7.57 -6.66
CA TYR A 34 -9.03 6.39 -7.21
C TYR A 34 -8.02 5.30 -7.59
N PHE A 35 -8.36 4.06 -7.30
CA PHE A 35 -7.64 2.87 -7.75
C PHE A 35 -8.50 2.09 -8.73
N ASP A 36 -8.06 2.03 -9.98
CA ASP A 36 -8.63 1.22 -11.04
C ASP A 36 -7.80 -0.04 -11.24
N ARG A 37 -8.38 -1.18 -10.92
CA ARG A 37 -7.72 -2.49 -10.98
C ARG A 37 -7.27 -2.86 -12.39
N VAL A 38 -8.04 -2.50 -13.42
CA VAL A 38 -7.70 -2.81 -14.82
C VAL A 38 -6.55 -1.92 -15.30
N ARG A 39 -6.58 -0.62 -14.99
CA ARG A 39 -5.49 0.31 -15.32
C ARG A 39 -4.20 -0.05 -14.57
N PHE A 40 -4.30 -0.51 -13.34
CA PHE A 40 -3.17 -1.02 -12.58
C PHE A 40 -2.59 -2.30 -13.19
N ALA A 41 -3.46 -3.25 -13.58
CA ALA A 41 -3.04 -4.46 -14.29
C ALA A 41 -2.38 -4.13 -15.64
N TYR A 42 -2.93 -3.15 -16.37
CA TYR A 42 -2.32 -2.65 -17.60
C TYR A 42 -0.90 -2.10 -17.35
N PHE A 43 -0.74 -1.29 -16.30
CA PHE A 43 0.58 -0.78 -15.93
C PHE A 43 1.57 -1.92 -15.67
N ASP A 44 1.20 -2.92 -14.89
CA ASP A 44 2.05 -4.06 -14.56
C ASP A 44 2.41 -4.90 -15.78
N LEU A 45 1.40 -5.25 -16.60
CA LEU A 45 1.55 -6.17 -17.73
C LEU A 45 2.14 -5.54 -18.99
N ARG A 46 1.86 -4.27 -19.27
CA ARG A 46 2.20 -3.61 -20.54
C ARG A 46 3.29 -2.55 -20.40
N ILE A 47 3.29 -1.78 -19.33
CA ILE A 47 4.28 -0.73 -19.10
C ILE A 47 5.48 -1.31 -18.35
N LEU A 48 5.24 -1.89 -17.19
CA LEU A 48 6.29 -2.48 -16.36
C LEU A 48 6.80 -3.80 -16.95
N GLN A 49 5.95 -4.57 -17.62
CA GLN A 49 6.28 -5.88 -18.21
C GLN A 49 6.95 -6.82 -17.20
N ARG A 50 6.38 -6.88 -15.99
CA ARG A 50 6.93 -7.73 -14.92
C ARG A 50 6.83 -9.20 -15.33
N GLU A 51 7.91 -9.95 -15.17
CA GLU A 51 7.95 -11.38 -15.47
C GLU A 51 6.94 -12.16 -14.60
N GLY A 52 6.05 -12.92 -15.24
CA GLY A 52 5.06 -13.74 -14.56
C GLY A 52 3.85 -12.99 -13.98
N ALA A 53 3.69 -11.70 -14.30
CA ALA A 53 2.61 -10.86 -13.78
C ALA A 53 1.21 -11.41 -14.11
N GLU A 54 1.06 -12.13 -15.20
CA GLU A 54 -0.22 -12.72 -15.63
C GLU A 54 -0.84 -13.63 -14.55
N LYS A 55 -0.03 -14.22 -13.69
CA LYS A 55 -0.49 -15.11 -12.62
C LYS A 55 -1.21 -14.38 -11.48
N ASP A 56 -1.03 -13.07 -11.38
CA ASP A 56 -1.61 -12.24 -10.33
C ASP A 56 -2.99 -11.67 -10.73
N TYR A 57 -3.44 -11.98 -11.94
CA TYR A 57 -4.68 -11.45 -12.51
C TYR A 57 -5.60 -12.57 -12.99
N SER A 58 -6.91 -12.40 -12.79
CA SER A 58 -7.93 -13.32 -13.28
C SER A 58 -8.04 -13.24 -14.81
N ALA A 59 -8.65 -14.28 -15.42
CA ALA A 59 -8.91 -14.28 -16.87
C ALA A 59 -9.80 -13.10 -17.30
N GLU A 60 -10.73 -12.67 -16.44
CA GLU A 60 -11.58 -11.51 -16.71
C GLU A 60 -10.78 -10.21 -16.72
N GLU A 61 -9.87 -10.02 -15.74
CA GLU A 61 -8.98 -8.85 -15.67
C GLU A 61 -8.06 -8.80 -16.89
N LEU A 62 -7.46 -9.94 -17.27
CA LEU A 62 -6.62 -10.04 -18.47
C LEU A 62 -7.38 -9.68 -19.74
N ALA A 63 -8.63 -10.12 -19.88
CA ALA A 63 -9.48 -9.76 -21.01
C ALA A 63 -9.77 -8.24 -21.04
N LYS A 64 -10.08 -7.63 -19.90
CA LYS A 64 -10.28 -6.18 -19.80
C LYS A 64 -9.01 -5.39 -20.13
N VAL A 65 -7.84 -5.88 -19.71
CA VAL A 65 -6.54 -5.28 -20.09
C VAL A 65 -6.33 -5.35 -21.60
N ALA A 66 -6.68 -6.48 -22.25
CA ALA A 66 -6.55 -6.60 -23.70
C ALA A 66 -7.50 -5.67 -24.48
N GLU A 67 -8.69 -5.36 -23.93
CA GLU A 67 -9.58 -4.35 -24.51
C GLU A 67 -9.04 -2.93 -24.29
N LEU A 68 -8.56 -2.62 -23.10
CA LEU A 68 -7.94 -1.33 -22.79
C LEU A 68 -6.72 -1.06 -23.70
N ASP A 69 -5.92 -2.08 -23.98
CA ASP A 69 -4.73 -1.99 -24.85
C ASP A 69 -5.04 -1.47 -26.27
N LYS A 70 -6.27 -1.67 -26.75
CA LYS A 70 -6.72 -1.19 -28.07
C LYS A 70 -7.08 0.31 -28.09
N THR A 71 -7.36 0.89 -26.93
CA THR A 71 -7.96 2.22 -26.83
C THR A 71 -7.14 3.21 -26.03
N ILE A 72 -6.25 2.75 -25.16
CA ILE A 72 -5.44 3.60 -24.29
C ILE A 72 -4.47 4.46 -25.11
N THR A 73 -4.46 5.75 -24.82
CA THR A 73 -3.59 6.72 -25.48
C THR A 73 -2.21 6.78 -24.83
N GLU A 74 -1.21 7.31 -25.53
CA GLU A 74 0.13 7.53 -24.98
C GLU A 74 0.07 8.48 -23.76
N ALA A 75 -0.75 9.53 -23.83
CA ALA A 75 -0.93 10.44 -22.70
C ALA A 75 -1.48 9.74 -21.44
N GLU A 76 -2.38 8.78 -21.58
CA GLU A 76 -2.88 7.99 -20.45
C GLU A 76 -1.81 7.04 -19.90
N LYS A 77 -0.97 6.45 -20.75
CA LYS A 77 0.18 5.63 -20.31
C LYS A 77 1.20 6.47 -19.53
N GLU A 78 1.52 7.65 -20.03
CA GLU A 78 2.39 8.60 -19.34
C GLU A 78 1.79 9.02 -18.00
N SER A 79 0.49 9.29 -17.95
CA SER A 79 -0.23 9.60 -16.70
C SER A 79 -0.17 8.46 -15.69
N LEU A 80 -0.30 7.20 -16.13
CA LEU A 80 -0.15 6.04 -15.24
C LEU A 80 1.28 5.92 -14.67
N ILE A 81 2.29 6.13 -15.49
CA ILE A 81 3.70 6.14 -15.06
C ILE A 81 3.93 7.24 -14.03
N ASP A 82 3.51 8.46 -14.35
CA ASP A 82 3.65 9.61 -13.46
C ASP A 82 2.92 9.40 -12.12
N THR A 83 1.68 8.91 -12.18
CA THR A 83 0.88 8.66 -10.98
C THR A 83 1.46 7.53 -10.12
N ILE A 84 1.69 6.34 -10.70
CA ILE A 84 2.07 5.14 -9.94
C ILE A 84 3.53 5.18 -9.50
N ILE A 85 4.43 5.73 -10.30
CA ILE A 85 5.87 5.71 -9.99
C ILE A 85 6.34 7.04 -9.39
N VAL A 86 6.02 8.16 -10.03
CA VAL A 86 6.62 9.44 -9.67
C VAL A 86 5.89 10.08 -8.49
N LYS A 87 4.57 10.26 -8.59
CA LYS A 87 3.80 11.00 -7.59
C LYS A 87 3.55 10.19 -6.31
N THR A 88 3.25 8.88 -6.43
CA THR A 88 2.94 8.07 -5.25
C THR A 88 4.19 7.47 -4.57
N GLN A 89 5.31 7.33 -5.27
CA GLN A 89 6.54 6.72 -4.72
C GLN A 89 7.74 7.68 -4.63
N GLY A 90 7.73 8.77 -5.34
CA GLY A 90 8.89 9.67 -5.44
C GLY A 90 9.36 10.23 -4.10
N PHE A 91 8.45 10.51 -3.18
CA PHE A 91 8.78 11.03 -1.85
C PHE A 91 9.34 9.95 -0.90
N VAL A 92 9.03 8.66 -1.15
CA VAL A 92 9.48 7.55 -0.30
C VAL A 92 10.89 7.11 -0.67
N ASN A 93 11.14 6.93 -1.96
CA ASN A 93 12.38 6.32 -2.42
C ASN A 93 13.53 7.33 -2.62
N GLY A 94 13.24 8.61 -2.80
CA GLY A 94 14.27 9.62 -3.10
C GLY A 94 15.08 9.38 -4.39
N ASN A 95 14.93 8.19 -4.99
CA ASN A 95 15.64 7.75 -6.18
C ASN A 95 14.89 8.06 -7.47
N ILE A 96 13.60 8.37 -7.37
CA ILE A 96 12.74 8.71 -8.50
C ILE A 96 12.23 10.13 -8.30
N LYS A 97 12.48 11.00 -9.28
CA LYS A 97 12.14 12.42 -9.23
C LYS A 97 11.35 12.81 -10.45
N GLU A 98 10.54 13.86 -10.31
CA GLU A 98 9.89 14.50 -11.44
C GLU A 98 10.96 14.94 -12.47
N GLY A 99 10.77 14.56 -13.73
CA GLY A 99 11.73 14.82 -14.82
C GLY A 99 12.79 13.74 -15.05
N ASP A 100 12.78 12.65 -14.29
CA ASP A 100 13.67 11.51 -14.58
C ASP A 100 13.37 10.91 -15.97
N LYS A 101 14.41 10.72 -16.77
CA LYS A 101 14.27 10.24 -18.16
C LYS A 101 13.81 8.78 -18.27
N ASN A 102 13.90 8.00 -17.20
CA ASN A 102 13.56 6.57 -17.22
C ASN A 102 13.05 6.04 -15.87
N PRO A 103 11.93 6.59 -15.34
CA PRO A 103 11.42 6.19 -14.04
C PRO A 103 11.01 4.72 -14.00
N VAL A 104 10.53 4.15 -15.10
CA VAL A 104 10.14 2.74 -15.19
C VAL A 104 11.33 1.81 -14.94
N ASN A 105 12.49 2.06 -15.52
CA ASN A 105 13.67 1.22 -15.30
C ASN A 105 14.23 1.36 -13.89
N ILE A 106 14.24 2.56 -13.32
CA ILE A 106 14.61 2.77 -11.92
C ILE A 106 13.70 1.94 -11.03
N PHE A 107 12.40 2.00 -11.26
CA PHE A 107 11.40 1.26 -10.51
C PHE A 107 11.56 -0.26 -10.64
N LYS A 108 11.80 -0.78 -11.87
CA LYS A 108 12.14 -2.20 -12.09
C LYS A 108 13.35 -2.65 -11.27
N ASN A 109 14.39 -1.85 -11.21
CA ASN A 109 15.58 -2.18 -10.44
C ASN A 109 15.29 -2.23 -8.93
N LEU A 110 14.43 -1.34 -8.42
CA LEU A 110 13.98 -1.38 -7.02
C LEU A 110 13.19 -2.64 -6.73
N LEU A 111 12.26 -3.03 -7.61
CA LEU A 111 11.50 -4.27 -7.46
C LEU A 111 12.39 -5.50 -7.47
N ALA A 112 13.43 -5.50 -8.30
CA ALA A 112 14.39 -6.62 -8.41
C ALA A 112 15.16 -6.87 -7.10
N LEU A 113 15.34 -5.87 -6.24
CA LEU A 113 15.97 -6.03 -4.91
C LEU A 113 15.16 -6.94 -3.98
N TYR A 114 13.86 -7.09 -4.23
CA TYR A 114 12.97 -7.94 -3.44
C TYR A 114 12.62 -9.28 -4.12
N LYS A 115 13.30 -9.60 -5.22
CA LYS A 115 13.13 -10.90 -5.88
C LYS A 115 13.47 -12.03 -4.92
N GLY A 116 12.51 -12.92 -4.68
CA GLY A 116 12.66 -14.06 -3.77
C GLY A 116 12.33 -13.74 -2.29
N ILE A 117 11.94 -12.52 -1.97
CA ILE A 117 11.39 -12.19 -0.65
C ILE A 117 9.90 -12.45 -0.68
N ASP A 118 9.48 -13.55 -0.10
CA ASP A 118 8.07 -13.88 0.08
C ASP A 118 7.49 -13.25 1.36
N ARG A 119 6.25 -13.57 1.64
CA ARG A 119 5.52 -13.05 2.81
C ARG A 119 6.17 -13.46 4.13
N ASP A 120 6.63 -14.68 4.24
CA ASP A 120 7.24 -15.20 5.47
C ASP A 120 8.61 -14.55 5.71
N ALA A 121 9.42 -14.41 4.66
CA ALA A 121 10.69 -13.70 4.74
C ALA A 121 10.50 -12.22 5.13
N LEU A 122 9.47 -11.55 4.58
CA LEU A 122 9.17 -10.16 4.96
C LEU A 122 8.68 -10.05 6.41
N ARG A 123 7.86 -11.00 6.88
CA ARG A 123 7.45 -11.10 8.29
C ARG A 123 8.65 -11.27 9.22
N GLU A 124 9.60 -12.15 8.87
CA GLU A 124 10.82 -12.33 9.67
C GLU A 124 11.69 -11.05 9.70
N ASN A 125 11.79 -10.33 8.60
CA ASN A 125 12.45 -9.03 8.56
C ASN A 125 11.76 -8.02 9.50
N MET A 126 10.44 -8.00 9.52
CA MET A 126 9.67 -7.15 10.45
C MET A 126 9.90 -7.55 11.90
N ARG A 127 9.88 -8.85 12.22
CA ARG A 127 10.17 -9.36 13.57
C ARG A 127 11.57 -8.96 14.03
N TYR A 128 12.57 -9.12 13.17
CA TYR A 128 13.95 -8.71 13.45
C TYR A 128 14.04 -7.20 13.76
N PHE A 129 13.42 -6.38 12.91
CA PHE A 129 13.37 -4.94 13.11
C PHE A 129 12.72 -4.57 14.45
N LEU A 130 11.54 -5.12 14.73
CA LEU A 130 10.81 -4.86 15.97
C LEU A 130 11.61 -5.28 17.20
N ALA A 131 12.22 -6.47 17.19
CA ALA A 131 13.05 -6.95 18.28
C ALA A 131 14.25 -6.02 18.58
N ALA A 132 14.80 -5.40 17.54
CA ALA A 132 15.93 -4.47 17.69
C ALA A 132 15.50 -3.10 18.24
N VAL A 133 14.30 -2.59 17.88
CA VAL A 133 13.90 -1.22 18.28
C VAL A 133 13.10 -1.17 19.57
N MET A 134 12.37 -2.24 19.95
CA MET A 134 11.50 -2.24 21.13
C MET A 134 12.23 -1.91 22.46
N PRO A 135 13.43 -2.40 22.74
CA PRO A 135 14.14 -2.00 23.95
C PRO A 135 14.39 -0.49 24.06
N VAL A 136 14.67 0.16 22.91
CA VAL A 136 14.84 1.62 22.86
C VAL A 136 13.49 2.33 23.05
N CYS A 137 12.42 1.77 22.49
CA CYS A 137 11.07 2.30 22.67
C CYS A 137 10.65 2.29 24.15
N GLU A 138 10.94 1.21 24.86
CA GLU A 138 10.71 1.10 26.32
C GLU A 138 11.52 2.13 27.10
N GLU A 139 12.83 2.23 26.82
CA GLU A 139 13.73 3.17 27.52
C GLU A 139 13.26 4.63 27.40
N TYR A 140 12.77 5.02 26.22
CA TYR A 140 12.38 6.41 25.95
C TYR A 140 10.88 6.67 26.02
N GLY A 141 10.05 5.66 26.25
CA GLY A 141 8.59 5.75 26.29
C GLY A 141 8.02 6.23 24.93
N VAL A 142 8.46 5.61 23.82
CA VAL A 142 8.05 5.92 22.46
C VAL A 142 7.26 4.74 21.88
N ASN A 143 6.09 5.00 21.33
CA ASN A 143 5.30 3.99 20.63
C ASN A 143 5.67 3.96 19.14
N MET A 144 5.92 2.77 18.62
CA MET A 144 6.07 2.51 17.19
C MET A 144 4.75 1.99 16.62
N CYS A 145 4.20 2.66 15.63
CA CYS A 145 2.89 2.33 15.08
C CYS A 145 3.03 2.01 13.59
N VAL A 146 2.89 0.73 13.23
CA VAL A 146 2.90 0.36 11.81
C VAL A 146 1.60 0.79 11.14
N HIS A 147 1.70 1.40 9.98
CA HIS A 147 0.57 1.73 9.11
C HIS A 147 0.17 0.48 8.30
N PRO A 148 -1.13 0.17 8.15
CA PRO A 148 -1.58 -0.89 7.26
C PRO A 148 -1.15 -0.67 5.82
N ASP A 149 -0.96 -1.76 5.09
CA ASP A 149 -0.66 -1.71 3.66
C ASP A 149 -1.78 -1.00 2.87
N ASP A 150 -1.42 -0.21 1.88
CA ASP A 150 -2.34 0.52 1.02
C ASP A 150 -1.96 0.37 -0.48
N PRO A 151 -2.70 -0.42 -1.23
CA PRO A 151 -3.87 -1.22 -0.85
C PRO A 151 -3.52 -2.43 0.01
N PRO A 152 -4.50 -3.00 0.76
CA PRO A 152 -4.29 -4.13 1.65
C PRO A 152 -4.36 -5.47 0.91
N PHE A 153 -3.67 -5.56 -0.20
CA PHE A 153 -3.49 -6.77 -1.00
C PHE A 153 -2.17 -6.71 -1.78
N GLN A 154 -1.71 -7.87 -2.23
CA GLN A 154 -0.44 -7.99 -2.96
C GLN A 154 -0.43 -7.15 -4.25
N VAL A 155 0.66 -6.45 -4.49
CA VAL A 155 0.85 -5.59 -5.67
C VAL A 155 2.23 -5.82 -6.28
N LEU A 156 2.30 -5.87 -7.62
CA LEU A 156 3.54 -6.00 -8.39
C LEU A 156 4.45 -7.15 -7.93
N GLY A 157 3.86 -8.26 -7.45
CA GLY A 157 4.59 -9.40 -6.92
C GLY A 157 5.25 -9.18 -5.55
N LEU A 158 5.06 -8.00 -4.93
CA LEU A 158 5.59 -7.69 -3.61
C LEU A 158 4.63 -8.18 -2.53
N PRO A 159 5.14 -8.83 -1.47
CA PRO A 159 4.31 -9.24 -0.35
C PRO A 159 3.78 -8.04 0.43
N ARG A 160 2.57 -8.19 0.98
CA ARG A 160 1.94 -7.28 1.94
C ARG A 160 1.66 -8.07 3.21
N ILE A 161 1.97 -7.51 4.38
CA ILE A 161 1.97 -8.21 5.68
C ILE A 161 1.19 -7.51 6.79
N VAL A 162 0.54 -6.38 6.48
CA VAL A 162 -0.36 -5.66 7.41
C VAL A 162 -1.66 -5.34 6.66
N THR A 163 -2.43 -6.37 6.28
CA THR A 163 -3.56 -6.24 5.37
C THR A 163 -4.92 -6.57 5.99
N ASN A 164 -4.94 -7.33 7.07
CA ASN A 164 -6.17 -7.88 7.66
C ASN A 164 -5.98 -8.21 9.15
N GLU A 165 -7.01 -8.78 9.76
CA GLU A 165 -7.01 -9.18 11.16
C GLU A 165 -5.87 -10.13 11.53
N GLU A 166 -5.63 -11.15 10.71
CA GLU A 166 -4.58 -12.13 10.96
C GLU A 166 -3.20 -11.48 10.98
N ASP A 167 -2.95 -10.61 10.02
CA ASP A 167 -1.69 -9.88 9.92
C ASP A 167 -1.45 -8.97 11.12
N ILE A 168 -2.48 -8.21 11.51
CA ILE A 168 -2.39 -7.32 12.65
C ILE A 168 -2.13 -8.13 13.92
N ALA A 169 -2.84 -9.22 14.12
CA ALA A 169 -2.60 -10.12 15.27
C ALA A 169 -1.19 -10.70 15.23
N TRP A 170 -0.73 -11.11 14.05
CA TRP A 170 0.62 -11.67 13.88
C TRP A 170 1.70 -10.67 14.28
N PHE A 171 1.72 -9.44 13.74
CA PHE A 171 2.81 -8.51 14.01
C PHE A 171 2.81 -8.02 15.47
N LEU A 172 1.63 -7.88 16.09
CA LEU A 172 1.52 -7.51 17.49
C LEU A 172 2.09 -8.58 18.43
N ASN A 173 1.95 -9.85 18.03
CA ASN A 173 2.47 -11.00 18.77
C ASN A 173 3.93 -11.34 18.41
N ALA A 174 4.42 -10.96 17.23
CA ALA A 174 5.78 -11.25 16.77
C ALA A 174 6.85 -10.69 17.72
N VAL A 175 6.58 -9.52 18.32
CA VAL A 175 7.27 -8.96 19.47
C VAL A 175 6.20 -8.36 20.38
N ASP A 176 5.77 -9.13 21.39
CA ASP A 176 4.72 -8.70 22.32
C ASP A 176 5.25 -7.66 23.31
N ASN A 177 5.12 -6.42 22.90
CA ASN A 177 5.58 -5.25 23.65
C ASN A 177 4.52 -4.14 23.56
N PRO A 178 4.15 -3.47 24.67
CA PRO A 178 3.13 -2.43 24.65
C PRO A 178 3.47 -1.25 23.73
N HIS A 179 4.75 -1.02 23.43
CA HIS A 179 5.20 0.02 22.50
C HIS A 179 5.16 -0.41 21.02
N ASN A 180 4.96 -1.70 20.73
CA ASN A 180 4.68 -2.20 19.39
C ASN A 180 3.18 -2.06 19.11
N GLY A 181 2.76 -1.18 18.24
CA GLY A 181 1.37 -0.84 18.02
C GLY A 181 0.98 -0.61 16.57
N LEU A 182 -0.30 -0.32 16.42
CA LEU A 182 -0.94 -0.09 15.13
C LEU A 182 -1.24 1.41 14.94
N THR A 183 -0.95 1.91 13.75
CA THR A 183 -1.67 3.06 13.19
C THR A 183 -2.96 2.55 12.60
N PHE A 184 -4.09 2.77 13.25
CA PHE A 184 -5.38 2.34 12.69
C PHE A 184 -5.78 3.30 11.57
N CYS A 185 -5.51 2.89 10.33
CA CYS A 185 -5.94 3.63 9.14
C CYS A 185 -7.22 2.99 8.59
N ALA A 186 -8.37 3.64 8.85
CA ALA A 186 -9.66 3.14 8.40
C ALA A 186 -9.74 3.06 6.87
N GLY A 187 -9.17 4.02 6.14
CA GLY A 187 -9.18 4.04 4.68
C GLY A 187 -8.34 2.95 4.04
N SER A 188 -7.13 2.67 4.54
CA SER A 188 -6.32 1.58 3.99
C SER A 188 -6.98 0.22 4.23
N LEU A 189 -7.51 -0.01 5.43
CA LEU A 189 -8.17 -1.27 5.77
C LEU A 189 -9.49 -1.44 5.01
N SER A 190 -10.29 -0.37 4.81
CA SER A 190 -11.57 -0.45 4.09
C SER A 190 -11.44 -0.63 2.58
N ALA A 191 -10.25 -0.39 2.01
CA ALA A 191 -9.97 -0.74 0.61
C ALA A 191 -9.92 -2.26 0.36
N GLY A 192 -9.82 -3.07 1.42
CA GLY A 192 -9.94 -4.53 1.36
C GLY A 192 -11.36 -4.98 1.67
N GLU A 193 -12.08 -5.52 0.69
CA GLU A 193 -13.47 -5.98 0.83
C GLU A 193 -13.65 -7.04 1.94
N HIS A 194 -12.58 -7.74 2.32
CA HIS A 194 -12.58 -8.76 3.37
C HIS A 194 -12.49 -8.21 4.80
N ASN A 195 -12.28 -6.90 4.96
CA ASN A 195 -12.09 -6.27 6.26
C ASN A 195 -13.38 -5.64 6.82
N ASP A 196 -13.80 -6.05 8.00
CA ASP A 196 -14.72 -5.27 8.83
C ASP A 196 -13.91 -4.29 9.70
N THR A 197 -13.80 -3.05 9.24
CA THR A 197 -13.00 -2.03 9.92
C THR A 197 -13.50 -1.70 11.33
N ARG A 198 -14.79 -1.87 11.61
CA ARG A 198 -15.38 -1.63 12.95
C ARG A 198 -14.93 -2.72 13.93
N GLU A 199 -14.97 -3.98 13.49
CA GLU A 199 -14.51 -5.09 14.31
C GLU A 199 -12.99 -5.01 14.53
N LEU A 200 -12.21 -4.68 13.50
CA LEU A 200 -10.77 -4.44 13.63
C LEU A 200 -10.45 -3.33 14.64
N ALA A 201 -11.20 -2.21 14.58
CA ALA A 201 -11.05 -1.11 15.54
C ALA A 201 -11.30 -1.57 16.98
N ARG A 202 -12.38 -2.34 17.23
CA ARG A 202 -12.69 -2.86 18.56
C ARG A 202 -11.62 -3.83 19.06
N LYS A 203 -11.20 -4.76 18.20
CA LYS A 203 -10.27 -5.83 18.54
C LYS A 203 -8.89 -5.29 18.90
N PHE A 204 -8.40 -4.31 18.16
CA PHE A 204 -7.03 -3.80 18.30
C PHE A 204 -6.93 -2.44 18.99
N ALA A 205 -8.01 -1.94 19.59
CA ALA A 205 -8.06 -0.64 20.26
C ALA A 205 -6.93 -0.44 21.29
N SER A 206 -6.65 -1.46 22.11
CA SER A 206 -5.63 -1.39 23.17
C SER A 206 -4.18 -1.29 22.66
N ARG A 207 -3.95 -1.61 21.41
CA ARG A 207 -2.64 -1.56 20.74
C ARG A 207 -2.62 -0.52 19.62
N THR A 208 -3.66 0.29 19.48
CA THR A 208 -3.73 1.40 18.53
C THR A 208 -3.25 2.67 19.22
N HIS A 209 -2.07 3.15 18.82
CA HIS A 209 -1.47 4.36 19.40
C HIS A 209 -1.61 5.59 18.51
N PHE A 210 -2.02 5.40 17.28
CA PHE A 210 -2.32 6.47 16.32
C PHE A 210 -3.53 6.10 15.46
N VAL A 211 -4.38 7.07 15.20
CA VAL A 211 -5.59 6.87 14.37
C VAL A 211 -5.52 7.78 13.15
N HIS A 212 -5.66 7.19 11.96
CA HIS A 212 -5.77 7.89 10.70
C HIS A 212 -7.19 7.72 10.14
N LEU A 213 -8.04 8.73 10.39
CA LEU A 213 -9.43 8.70 9.95
C LEU A 213 -9.54 9.23 8.51
N ARG A 214 -9.63 8.35 7.59
CA ARG A 214 -10.07 8.56 6.21
C ARG A 214 -10.94 7.38 5.80
N SER A 215 -11.64 7.44 4.69
CA SER A 215 -12.51 6.37 4.23
C SER A 215 -12.30 6.07 2.77
N THR A 216 -12.38 4.79 2.42
CA THR A 216 -12.50 4.35 1.04
C THR A 216 -13.79 3.57 0.87
N ALA A 217 -14.39 3.68 -0.31
CA ALA A 217 -15.49 2.86 -0.74
C ALA A 217 -14.98 1.83 -1.76
N ALA A 218 -15.22 0.55 -1.47
CA ALA A 218 -14.99 -0.52 -2.41
C ALA A 218 -15.98 -0.40 -3.59
N MET A 219 -15.50 -0.69 -4.78
CA MET A 219 -16.27 -0.65 -6.03
C MET A 219 -16.14 -1.97 -6.77
N PRO A 220 -17.07 -2.31 -7.67
CA PRO A 220 -17.01 -3.56 -8.42
C PRO A 220 -15.67 -3.75 -9.16
N GLY A 221 -15.19 -4.99 -9.21
CA GLY A 221 -14.00 -5.36 -9.97
C GLY A 221 -12.66 -5.06 -9.27
N GLY A 222 -12.65 -4.94 -7.94
CA GLY A 222 -11.45 -4.69 -7.16
C GLY A 222 -10.98 -3.23 -7.20
N ASN A 223 -11.85 -2.34 -7.66
CA ASN A 223 -11.64 -0.90 -7.64
C ASN A 223 -11.98 -0.34 -6.25
N PHE A 224 -11.42 0.80 -5.91
CA PHE A 224 -11.85 1.57 -4.74
C PHE A 224 -11.55 3.06 -4.92
N ILE A 225 -12.28 3.87 -4.19
CA ILE A 225 -12.20 5.33 -4.26
C ILE A 225 -12.19 5.93 -2.85
N GLU A 226 -11.44 7.01 -2.65
CA GLU A 226 -11.57 7.78 -1.42
C GLU A 226 -12.99 8.37 -1.33
N SER A 227 -13.60 8.25 -0.17
CA SER A 227 -14.98 8.66 0.06
C SER A 227 -15.12 9.57 1.28
N SER A 228 -16.29 10.17 1.47
CA SER A 228 -16.59 10.93 2.68
C SER A 228 -16.55 10.03 3.92
N HIS A 229 -16.38 10.64 5.08
CA HIS A 229 -16.36 9.93 6.37
C HIS A 229 -17.76 9.64 6.92
N LEU A 230 -18.81 10.01 6.18
CA LEU A 230 -20.22 9.87 6.56
C LEU A 230 -20.88 8.73 5.82
#